data_c4e17c5d9c70aff55d33c10e0925d3d3
#
_entry.id   c4e17c5d9c70aff55d33c10e0925d3d3
#
_cell.length_a   1.000
_cell.length_b   1.000
_cell.length_c   1.000
_cell.angle_alpha   90.00
_cell.angle_beta   90.00
_cell.angle_gamma   90.00
#
_symmetry.space_group_name_H-M   'P 1'
#
loop_
_entity.id
_entity.type
_entity.pdbx_description
1 polymer ?
#
loop_
_entity_poly.entity_id
_entity_poly.type
_entity_poly.pdbx_seq_one_letter_code
_entity_poly.pdbx_strand_id
1 'polypeptide(L)'
;LGGMYLMIAFAWWLLQIIANWRIFTKAGEAGWKSIIPIYGDYISYKIAWQPAYFWLTLVLGIVSSCLQGTLETNDSLMISMIIVLIKIILAIISIMYSVKLARAFGRGTGFAIGLIFLPPIFMLILGFGDDRYYGADK
;
A
#
# COMPACT_ATOMS: atom_id res chain seq x y z
N LEU A 1 -7.88 -21.20 23.12
CA LEU A 1 -7.38 -21.03 21.75
C LEU A 1 -7.70 -19.65 21.19
N GLY A 2 -8.89 -19.10 21.47
CA GLY A 2 -9.24 -17.77 21.01
C GLY A 2 -8.37 -16.67 21.56
N GLY A 3 -7.97 -16.75 22.84
CA GLY A 3 -7.09 -15.78 23.47
C GLY A 3 -5.69 -15.79 22.86
N MET A 4 -5.17 -16.97 22.56
CA MET A 4 -3.86 -17.10 21.91
C MET A 4 -3.87 -16.51 20.50
N TYR A 5 -4.93 -16.76 19.74
CA TYR A 5 -5.09 -16.20 18.42
C TYR A 5 -5.10 -14.66 18.47
N LEU A 6 -5.85 -14.09 19.42
CA LEU A 6 -5.92 -12.65 19.59
C LEU A 6 -4.57 -12.04 19.96
N MET A 7 -3.80 -12.71 20.81
CA MET A 7 -2.46 -12.27 21.19
C MET A 7 -1.51 -12.27 20.00
N ILE A 8 -1.55 -13.32 19.19
CA ILE A 8 -0.71 -13.41 17.97
C ILE A 8 -1.10 -12.32 16.97
N ALA A 9 -2.41 -12.13 16.76
CA ALA A 9 -2.90 -11.10 15.84
C ALA A 9 -2.51 -9.70 16.30
N PHE A 10 -2.60 -9.43 17.60
CA PHE A 10 -2.21 -8.14 18.17
C PHE A 10 -0.71 -7.90 18.01
N ALA A 11 0.12 -8.93 18.29
CA ALA A 11 1.56 -8.82 18.13
C ALA A 11 1.94 -8.55 16.66
N TRP A 12 1.28 -9.24 15.72
CA TRP A 12 1.49 -9.03 14.29
C TRP A 12 1.14 -7.59 13.88
N TRP A 13 0.00 -7.11 14.37
CA TRP A 13 -0.45 -5.74 14.10
C TRP A 13 0.55 -4.70 14.62
N LEU A 14 1.06 -4.91 15.86
CA LEU A 14 2.08 -4.03 16.42
C LEU A 14 3.35 -4.04 15.59
N LEU A 15 3.79 -5.21 15.13
CA LEU A 15 4.97 -5.31 14.27
C LEU A 15 4.78 -4.54 12.96
N GLN A 16 3.59 -4.59 12.37
CA GLN A 16 3.29 -3.84 11.15
C GLN A 16 3.33 -2.32 11.41
N ILE A 17 2.77 -1.87 12.51
CA ILE A 17 2.79 -0.45 12.88
C ILE A 17 4.23 0.01 13.08
N ILE A 18 5.03 -0.75 13.82
CA ILE A 18 6.42 -0.40 14.08
C ILE A 18 7.21 -0.37 12.78
N ALA A 19 7.01 -1.36 11.90
CA ALA A 19 7.69 -1.40 10.60
C ALA A 19 7.36 -0.17 9.76
N ASN A 20 6.09 0.19 9.65
CA ASN A 20 5.67 1.38 8.92
C ASN A 20 6.23 2.67 9.53
N TRP A 21 6.23 2.75 10.85
CA TRP A 21 6.82 3.88 11.56
C TRP A 21 8.29 4.04 11.19
N ARG A 22 9.05 2.93 11.22
CA ARG A 22 10.47 2.94 10.87
C ARG A 22 10.72 3.31 9.40
N ILE A 23 9.87 2.81 8.49
CA ILE A 23 9.95 3.15 7.07
C ILE A 23 9.76 4.65 6.87
N PHE A 24 8.77 5.24 7.52
CA PHE A 24 8.52 6.68 7.44
C PHE A 24 9.68 7.47 8.02
N THR A 25 10.20 7.05 9.17
CA THR A 25 11.35 7.71 9.80
C THR A 25 12.59 7.65 8.92
N LYS A 26 12.84 6.51 8.27
CA LYS A 26 13.96 6.36 7.32
C LYS A 26 13.83 7.33 6.16
N ALA A 27 12.61 7.59 5.73
CA ALA A 27 12.34 8.49 4.60
C ALA A 27 12.30 9.97 5.01
N GLY A 28 12.56 10.29 6.27
CA GLY A 28 12.55 11.66 6.76
C GLY A 28 11.16 12.19 7.13
N GLU A 29 10.16 11.32 7.19
CA GLU A 29 8.81 11.68 7.60
C GLU A 29 8.59 11.33 9.07
N ALA A 30 7.65 12.03 9.73
CA ALA A 30 7.30 11.68 11.10
C ALA A 30 6.61 10.31 11.14
N GLY A 31 7.08 9.42 12.01
CA GLY A 31 6.57 8.05 12.09
C GLY A 31 5.08 7.96 12.41
N TRP A 32 4.56 8.88 13.22
CA TRP A 32 3.15 8.88 13.60
C TRP A 32 2.20 9.04 12.40
N LYS A 33 2.67 9.59 11.30
CA LYS A 33 1.88 9.74 10.08
C LYS A 33 1.46 8.40 9.49
N SER A 34 2.22 7.33 9.74
CA SER A 34 1.90 6.00 9.24
C SER A 34 0.65 5.40 9.91
N ILE A 35 0.29 5.88 11.10
CA ILE A 35 -0.85 5.37 11.86
C ILE A 35 -2.16 5.97 11.35
N ILE A 36 -2.11 7.18 10.81
CA ILE A 36 -3.31 7.88 10.36
C ILE A 36 -3.78 7.29 9.04
N PRO A 37 -5.02 6.74 8.96
CA PRO A 37 -5.57 6.23 7.70
C PRO A 37 -5.63 7.35 6.65
N ILE A 38 -5.55 7.01 5.39
CA ILE A 38 -5.58 7.94 4.26
C ILE A 38 -4.34 8.84 4.22
N TYR A 39 -4.03 9.59 5.29
CA TYR A 39 -2.85 10.44 5.33
C TYR A 39 -1.57 9.62 5.27
N GLY A 40 -1.53 8.48 5.96
CA GLY A 40 -0.41 7.55 5.89
C GLY A 40 -0.20 7.01 4.48
N ASP A 41 -1.28 6.69 3.79
CA ASP A 41 -1.21 6.23 2.40
C ASP A 41 -0.69 7.33 1.47
N TYR A 42 -1.15 8.56 1.66
CA TYR A 42 -0.65 9.71 0.91
C TYR A 42 0.87 9.87 1.06
N ILE A 43 1.36 9.81 2.29
CA ILE A 43 2.79 9.92 2.58
C ILE A 43 3.54 8.71 2.03
N SER A 44 2.97 7.51 2.08
CA SER A 44 3.58 6.31 1.49
C SER A 44 3.83 6.48 0.00
N TYR A 45 2.85 7.01 -0.74
CA TYR A 45 3.03 7.28 -2.16
C TYR A 45 4.05 8.38 -2.42
N LYS A 46 4.11 9.39 -1.55
CA LYS A 46 5.11 10.44 -1.62
C LYS A 46 6.52 9.89 -1.41
N ILE A 47 6.69 8.96 -0.47
CA ILE A 47 7.98 8.32 -0.18
C ILE A 47 8.45 7.46 -1.35
N ALA A 48 7.56 6.64 -1.88
CA ALA A 48 7.92 5.64 -2.89
C ALA A 48 7.92 6.19 -4.31
N TRP A 49 7.00 7.09 -4.61
CA TRP A 49 6.76 7.53 -5.99
C TRP A 49 6.35 9.00 -5.99
N GLN A 50 5.10 9.28 -6.38
CA GLN A 50 4.56 10.63 -6.40
C GLN A 50 3.21 10.67 -5.69
N PRO A 51 2.92 11.71 -4.90
CA PRO A 51 1.64 11.79 -4.19
C PRO A 51 0.44 11.90 -5.13
N ALA A 52 0.63 12.33 -6.38
CA ALA A 52 -0.44 12.40 -7.37
C ALA A 52 -1.11 11.03 -7.59
N TYR A 53 -0.34 9.93 -7.53
CA TYR A 53 -0.89 8.58 -7.72
C TYR A 53 -1.77 8.14 -6.56
N PHE A 54 -1.53 8.67 -5.37
CA PHE A 54 -2.44 8.45 -4.24
C PHE A 54 -3.83 9.01 -4.55
N TRP A 55 -3.90 10.23 -5.06
CA TRP A 55 -5.17 10.85 -5.39
C TRP A 55 -5.89 10.09 -6.50
N LEU A 56 -5.15 9.63 -7.50
CA LEU A 56 -5.72 8.82 -8.57
C LEU A 56 -6.29 7.51 -8.01
N THR A 57 -5.54 6.82 -7.15
CA THR A 57 -5.99 5.58 -6.51
C THR A 57 -7.25 5.82 -5.66
N LEU A 58 -7.26 6.90 -4.90
CA LEU A 58 -8.41 7.24 -4.04
C LEU A 58 -9.66 7.50 -4.88
N VAL A 59 -9.56 8.30 -5.92
CA VAL A 59 -10.68 8.62 -6.81
C VAL A 59 -11.20 7.36 -7.49
N LEU A 60 -10.32 6.54 -8.05
CA LEU A 60 -10.70 5.29 -8.70
C LEU A 60 -11.35 4.31 -7.72
N GLY A 61 -10.85 4.24 -6.50
CA GLY A 61 -11.44 3.40 -5.46
C GLY A 61 -12.84 3.84 -5.09
N ILE A 62 -13.07 5.15 -4.95
CA ILE A 62 -14.39 5.70 -4.65
C ILE A 62 -15.36 5.43 -5.81
N VAL A 63 -14.93 5.68 -7.04
CA VAL A 63 -15.76 5.43 -8.23
C VAL A 63 -16.12 3.95 -8.34
N SER A 64 -15.14 3.06 -8.12
CA SER A 64 -15.38 1.61 -8.14
C SER A 64 -16.40 1.19 -7.09
N SER A 65 -16.30 1.72 -5.87
CA SER A 65 -17.25 1.41 -4.79
C SER A 65 -18.67 1.89 -5.13
N CYS A 66 -18.80 3.08 -5.69
CA CYS A 66 -20.09 3.61 -6.10
C CYS A 66 -20.71 2.77 -7.22
N LEU A 67 -19.91 2.34 -8.20
CA LEU A 67 -20.38 1.49 -9.29
C LEU A 67 -20.79 0.11 -8.80
N GLN A 68 -20.09 -0.45 -7.83
CA GLN A 68 -20.47 -1.74 -7.24
C GLN A 68 -21.81 -1.64 -6.52
N GLY A 69 -22.05 -0.55 -5.79
CA GLY A 69 -23.34 -0.32 -5.15
C GLY A 69 -24.48 -0.20 -6.18
N THR A 70 -24.24 0.46 -7.31
CA THR A 70 -25.21 0.55 -8.41
C THR A 70 -25.45 -0.82 -9.05
N LEU A 71 -24.40 -1.65 -9.19
CA LEU A 71 -24.50 -2.98 -9.78
C LEU A 71 -25.39 -3.92 -8.94
N GLU A 72 -25.35 -3.79 -7.63
CA GLU A 72 -26.21 -4.58 -6.74
C GLU A 72 -27.70 -4.35 -7.00
N THR A 73 -28.07 -3.13 -7.40
CA THR A 73 -29.47 -2.76 -7.68
C THR A 73 -29.83 -2.86 -9.16
N ASN A 74 -28.83 -2.81 -10.03
CA ASN A 74 -29.05 -2.81 -11.48
C ASN A 74 -27.93 -3.62 -12.15
N ASP A 75 -28.23 -4.86 -12.50
CA ASP A 75 -27.25 -5.80 -13.11
C ASP A 75 -26.96 -5.38 -14.55
N SER A 76 -25.95 -4.55 -14.74
CA SER A 76 -25.52 -4.04 -16.05
C SER A 76 -24.15 -4.60 -16.42
N LEU A 77 -24.06 -5.21 -17.60
CA LEU A 77 -22.77 -5.68 -18.13
C LEU A 77 -21.80 -4.52 -18.33
N MET A 78 -22.27 -3.37 -18.77
CA MET A 78 -21.42 -2.20 -18.97
C MET A 78 -20.78 -1.76 -17.67
N ILE A 79 -21.54 -1.68 -16.58
CA ILE A 79 -21.02 -1.29 -15.26
C ILE A 79 -19.99 -2.32 -14.79
N SER A 80 -20.27 -3.62 -14.97
CA SER A 80 -19.31 -4.69 -14.62
C SER A 80 -18.00 -4.54 -15.38
N MET A 81 -18.04 -4.23 -16.66
CA MET A 81 -16.85 -4.04 -17.48
C MET A 81 -16.04 -2.83 -17.02
N ILE A 82 -16.71 -1.73 -16.67
CA ILE A 82 -16.04 -0.54 -16.14
C ILE A 82 -15.35 -0.84 -14.81
N ILE A 83 -16.00 -1.56 -13.92
CA ILE A 83 -15.43 -1.95 -12.63
C ILE A 83 -14.18 -2.80 -12.84
N VAL A 84 -14.22 -3.78 -13.74
CA VAL A 84 -13.07 -4.63 -14.05
C VAL A 84 -11.91 -3.78 -14.58
N LEU A 85 -12.19 -2.86 -15.48
CA LEU A 85 -11.18 -1.96 -16.04
C LEU A 85 -10.51 -1.12 -14.95
N ILE A 86 -11.31 -0.55 -14.04
CA ILE A 86 -10.80 0.24 -12.92
C ILE A 86 -9.91 -0.62 -12.03
N LYS A 87 -10.31 -1.86 -11.73
CA LYS A 87 -9.53 -2.78 -10.90
C LYS A 87 -8.20 -3.13 -11.56
N ILE A 88 -8.17 -3.30 -12.88
CA ILE A 88 -6.93 -3.54 -13.63
C ILE A 88 -6.00 -2.34 -13.49
N ILE A 89 -6.51 -1.13 -13.64
CA ILE A 89 -5.72 0.10 -13.48
C ILE A 89 -5.16 0.20 -12.07
N LEU A 90 -5.98 -0.07 -11.05
CA LEU A 90 -5.54 -0.06 -9.65
C LEU A 90 -4.46 -1.11 -9.39
N ALA A 91 -4.59 -2.29 -9.99
CA ALA A 91 -3.57 -3.35 -9.87
C ALA A 91 -2.24 -2.91 -10.48
N ILE A 92 -2.27 -2.27 -11.64
CA ILE A 92 -1.07 -1.74 -12.29
C ILE A 92 -0.41 -0.68 -11.40
N ILE A 93 -1.19 0.24 -10.84
CA ILE A 93 -0.68 1.27 -9.92
C ILE A 93 -0.04 0.62 -8.70
N SER A 94 -0.68 -0.40 -8.13
CA SER A 94 -0.15 -1.12 -6.96
C SER A 94 1.18 -1.80 -7.27
N ILE A 95 1.29 -2.44 -8.43
CA ILE A 95 2.54 -3.08 -8.87
C ILE A 95 3.64 -2.03 -9.04
N MET A 96 3.33 -0.93 -9.70
CA MET A 96 4.29 0.16 -9.88
C MET A 96 4.71 0.76 -8.54
N TYR A 97 3.77 0.95 -7.63
CA TYR A 97 4.07 1.42 -6.27
C TYR A 97 5.06 0.51 -5.56
N SER A 98 4.85 -0.81 -5.63
CA SER A 98 5.75 -1.78 -4.99
C SER A 98 7.16 -1.72 -5.59
N VAL A 99 7.26 -1.62 -6.92
CA VAL A 99 8.56 -1.47 -7.61
C VAL A 99 9.23 -0.17 -7.20
N LYS A 100 8.49 0.94 -7.18
CA LYS A 100 9.03 2.25 -6.81
C LYS A 100 9.47 2.29 -5.36
N LEU A 101 8.69 1.67 -4.46
CA LEU A 101 9.05 1.58 -3.05
C LEU A 101 10.35 0.79 -2.86
N ALA A 102 10.49 -0.36 -3.53
CA ALA A 102 11.71 -1.16 -3.47
C ALA A 102 12.92 -0.34 -3.95
N ARG A 103 12.79 0.36 -5.06
CA ARG A 103 13.86 1.21 -5.60
C ARG A 103 14.18 2.39 -4.70
N ALA A 104 13.18 2.97 -4.06
CA ALA A 104 13.38 4.10 -3.15
C ALA A 104 14.27 3.71 -1.96
N PHE A 105 14.27 2.44 -1.58
CA PHE A 105 15.13 1.91 -0.53
C PHE A 105 16.34 1.14 -1.08
N GLY A 106 16.65 1.30 -2.36
CA GLY A 106 17.83 0.68 -2.96
C GLY A 106 17.73 -0.82 -3.20
N ARG A 107 16.51 -1.36 -3.21
CA ARG A 107 16.28 -2.79 -3.46
C ARG A 107 15.94 -3.04 -4.93
N GLY A 108 16.21 -4.25 -5.38
CA GLY A 108 15.98 -4.65 -6.75
C GLY A 108 14.59 -5.21 -7.02
N THR A 109 14.39 -5.67 -8.25
CA THR A 109 13.12 -6.22 -8.72
C THR A 109 12.68 -7.45 -7.92
N GLY A 110 13.61 -8.28 -7.47
CA GLY A 110 13.28 -9.44 -6.63
C GLY A 110 12.56 -9.05 -5.34
N PHE A 111 13.03 -8.00 -4.69
CA PHE A 111 12.39 -7.47 -3.50
C PHE A 111 11.00 -6.89 -3.83
N ALA A 112 10.88 -6.21 -4.97
CA ALA A 112 9.60 -5.68 -5.43
C ALA A 112 8.57 -6.78 -5.64
N ILE A 113 8.98 -7.91 -6.22
CA ILE A 113 8.10 -9.08 -6.41
C ILE A 113 7.62 -9.59 -5.05
N GLY A 114 8.52 -9.65 -4.06
CA GLY A 114 8.14 -10.03 -2.71
C GLY A 114 7.14 -9.07 -2.08
N LEU A 115 7.30 -7.76 -2.29
CA LEU A 115 6.35 -6.76 -1.81
C LEU A 115 4.95 -6.94 -2.43
N ILE A 116 4.89 -7.40 -3.68
CA ILE A 116 3.62 -7.63 -4.36
C ILE A 116 2.90 -8.85 -3.81
N PHE A 117 3.63 -9.95 -3.60
CA PHE A 117 3.04 -11.23 -3.19
C PHE A 117 2.94 -11.39 -1.67
N LEU A 118 3.91 -10.89 -0.93
CA LEU A 118 3.97 -11.01 0.53
C LEU A 118 4.23 -9.64 1.17
N PRO A 119 3.32 -8.67 0.96
CA PRO A 119 3.56 -7.30 1.42
C PRO A 119 3.89 -7.17 2.92
N PRO A 120 3.16 -7.83 3.84
CA PRO A 120 3.45 -7.62 5.27
C PRO A 120 4.82 -8.11 5.68
N ILE A 121 5.28 -9.24 5.13
CA ILE A 121 6.59 -9.80 5.47
C ILE A 121 7.71 -8.90 4.95
N PHE A 122 7.61 -8.48 3.69
CA PHE A 122 8.64 -7.64 3.09
C PHE A 122 8.64 -6.22 3.65
N MET A 123 7.48 -5.71 4.10
CA MET A 123 7.43 -4.44 4.82
C MET A 123 8.14 -4.52 6.17
N LEU A 124 8.04 -5.66 6.88
CA LEU A 124 8.80 -5.90 8.11
C LEU A 124 10.31 -5.91 7.83
N ILE A 125 10.73 -6.58 6.77
CA ILE A 125 12.14 -6.61 6.37
C ILE A 125 12.63 -5.19 6.07
N LEU A 126 11.85 -4.42 5.34
CA LEU A 126 12.20 -3.06 4.97
C LEU A 126 12.30 -2.14 6.19
N GLY A 127 11.34 -2.27 7.12
CA GLY A 127 11.29 -1.44 8.33
C GLY A 127 12.38 -1.76 9.33
N PHE A 128 12.63 -3.05 9.58
CA PHE A 128 13.59 -3.50 10.60
C PHE A 128 14.99 -3.76 10.07
N GLY A 129 15.17 -3.78 8.74
CA GLY A 129 16.48 -3.96 8.12
C GLY A 129 17.32 -2.70 8.14
N ASP A 130 18.53 -2.80 7.59
CA ASP A 130 19.48 -1.70 7.51
C ASP A 130 19.35 -0.89 6.23
N ASP A 131 18.25 -1.02 5.52
CA ASP A 131 18.00 -0.31 4.26
C ASP A 131 17.95 1.19 4.48
N ARG A 132 18.54 1.91 3.53
CA ARG A 132 18.51 3.37 3.52
C ARG A 132 17.52 3.87 2.46
N TYR A 133 16.90 4.99 2.77
CA TYR A 133 16.02 5.65 1.83
C TYR A 133 16.87 6.53 0.89
N TYR A 134 16.75 6.27 -0.42
CA TYR A 134 17.50 7.00 -1.46
C TYR A 134 16.67 8.07 -2.16
N GLY A 135 15.41 8.20 -1.82
CA GLY A 135 14.50 9.14 -2.44
C GLY A 135 13.45 8.47 -3.29
N ALA A 136 12.37 9.18 -3.56
CA ALA A 136 11.28 8.66 -4.38
C ALA A 136 11.76 8.41 -5.81
N ASP A 137 11.32 7.29 -6.41
CA ASP A 137 11.61 6.95 -7.80
C ASP A 137 10.56 7.62 -8.69
N LYS A 138 10.88 8.78 -9.21
CA LYS A 138 9.96 9.58 -10.02
C LYS A 138 9.89 9.16 -11.48
#